data_23b76d432078028433ff448119f784c2
#
_entry.id   23b76d432078028433ff448119f784c2
#
_cell.length_a   1.000
_cell.length_b   1.000
_cell.length_c   1.000
_cell.angle_alpha   90.00
_cell.angle_beta   90.00
_cell.angle_gamma   90.00
#
_symmetry.space_group_name_H-M   'P 1'
#
loop_
_entity.id
_entity.type
_entity.pdbx_description
1 polymer ?
#
loop_
_entity_poly.entity_id
_entity_poly.type
_entity_poly.pdbx_seq_one_letter_code
_entity_poly.pdbx_strand_id
1 'polypeptide(L)'
;LPKVTIIRPSVIFGSRDSFTNRFHTLLKFSPPIFPLAMGHTRLQPIYVGDVVNTIIKIIQNPQVRQETYDIAGPEILTLKEIVEYIAKLAGYRTKILPLGGGLSAIQANIMQYCPGKPFSRDNLRSLKVESICTDENGLSQLDIIPTSMDSIVPGYLAKKSSRFAYYKFRDRT
;
A
#
# COMPACT_ATOMS: atom_id res chain seq x y z
N LEU A 1 -4.02 4.25 35.73
CA LEU A 1 -4.57 4.39 34.38
C LEU A 1 -4.14 3.20 33.54
N PRO A 2 -5.02 2.61 32.71
CA PRO A 2 -4.60 1.55 31.82
C PRO A 2 -3.52 2.07 30.87
N LYS A 3 -2.42 1.31 30.70
CA LYS A 3 -1.38 1.66 29.73
C LYS A 3 -1.94 1.49 28.32
N VAL A 4 -2.03 2.57 27.58
CA VAL A 4 -2.45 2.58 26.18
C VAL A 4 -1.24 2.27 25.30
N THR A 5 -1.38 1.37 24.35
CA THR A 5 -0.40 1.13 23.30
C THR A 5 -0.96 1.66 21.98
N ILE A 6 -0.20 2.50 21.31
CA ILE A 6 -0.54 3.09 20.01
C ILE A 6 0.24 2.35 18.93
N ILE A 7 -0.45 1.89 17.89
CA ILE A 7 0.19 1.30 16.70
C ILE A 7 -0.03 2.28 15.54
N ARG A 8 1.06 2.70 14.91
CA ARG A 8 1.07 3.60 13.74
C ARG A 8 1.57 2.85 12.51
N PRO A 9 0.68 2.21 11.76
CA PRO A 9 1.07 1.52 10.54
C PRO A 9 1.32 2.52 9.41
N SER A 10 2.25 2.20 8.52
CA SER A 10 2.38 2.82 7.22
C SER A 10 1.17 2.46 6.33
N VAL A 11 1.25 2.72 5.02
CA VAL A 11 0.17 2.38 4.09
C VAL A 11 -0.12 0.88 4.09
N ILE A 12 -1.33 0.51 4.51
CA ILE A 12 -1.74 -0.89 4.63
C ILE A 12 -2.22 -1.42 3.28
N PHE A 13 -1.73 -2.60 2.88
CA PHE A 13 -2.21 -3.30 1.70
C PHE A 13 -2.75 -4.71 2.01
N GLY A 14 -3.61 -5.23 1.12
CA GLY A 14 -4.22 -6.56 1.25
C GLY A 14 -5.32 -6.76 0.21
N SER A 15 -5.88 -7.96 0.11
CA SER A 15 -6.83 -8.32 -0.93
C SER A 15 -8.11 -7.46 -1.00
N ARG A 16 -8.48 -6.81 0.09
CA ARG A 16 -9.65 -5.93 0.20
C ARG A 16 -9.30 -4.49 0.54
N ASP A 17 -8.03 -4.09 0.35
CA ASP A 17 -7.61 -2.72 0.63
C ASP A 17 -8.23 -1.71 -0.35
N SER A 18 -8.27 -0.46 0.08
CA SER A 18 -8.69 0.65 -0.78
C SER A 18 -7.53 1.28 -1.56
N PHE A 19 -6.28 0.93 -1.26
CA PHE A 19 -5.09 1.53 -1.84
C PHE A 19 -4.70 0.86 -3.17
N THR A 20 -4.29 -0.40 -3.15
CA THR A 20 -3.87 -1.13 -4.36
C THR A 20 -5.05 -1.38 -5.31
N ASN A 21 -6.23 -1.74 -4.77
CA ASN A 21 -7.43 -1.98 -5.56
C ASN A 21 -7.96 -0.70 -6.24
N ARG A 22 -7.80 0.48 -5.63
CA ARG A 22 -8.15 1.75 -6.25
C ARG A 22 -7.27 2.04 -7.44
N PHE A 23 -5.94 1.92 -7.31
CA PHE A 23 -5.03 2.12 -8.44
C PHE A 23 -5.26 1.09 -9.55
N HIS A 24 -5.50 -0.16 -9.22
CA HIS A 24 -5.90 -1.17 -10.19
C HIS A 24 -7.14 -0.74 -10.99
N THR A 25 -8.18 -0.23 -10.31
CA THR A 25 -9.41 0.24 -10.95
C THR A 25 -9.17 1.47 -11.82
N LEU A 26 -8.39 2.44 -11.33
CA LEU A 26 -8.04 3.64 -12.09
C LEU A 26 -7.26 3.31 -13.35
N LEU A 27 -6.28 2.44 -13.27
CA LEU A 27 -5.45 2.00 -14.39
C LEU A 27 -6.25 1.23 -15.43
N LYS A 28 -7.27 0.47 -15.02
CA LYS A 28 -8.16 -0.27 -15.93
C LYS A 28 -8.87 0.64 -16.94
N PHE A 29 -9.24 1.85 -16.51
CA PHE A 29 -9.96 2.85 -17.32
C PHE A 29 -9.05 4.00 -17.78
N SER A 30 -7.76 3.90 -17.52
CA SER A 30 -6.80 4.94 -17.86
C SER A 30 -6.46 4.96 -19.35
N PRO A 31 -6.23 6.16 -19.94
CA PRO A 31 -5.58 6.30 -21.23
C PRO A 31 -4.13 5.75 -21.20
N PRO A 32 -3.45 5.67 -22.35
CA PRO A 32 -2.06 5.19 -22.43
C PRO A 32 -1.07 5.92 -21.51
N ILE A 33 -1.41 7.14 -21.07
CA ILE A 33 -0.62 7.93 -20.12
C ILE A 33 -1.50 8.23 -18.91
N PHE A 34 -1.03 7.81 -17.72
CA PHE A 34 -1.71 8.07 -16.45
C PHE A 34 -0.94 9.15 -15.67
N PRO A 35 -1.51 10.35 -15.53
CA PRO A 35 -0.93 11.39 -14.69
C PRO A 35 -1.09 11.01 -13.21
N LEU A 36 0.00 10.98 -12.46
CA LEU A 36 0.03 10.58 -11.06
C LEU A 36 0.48 11.74 -10.18
N ALA A 37 -0.44 12.25 -9.38
CA ALA A 37 -0.13 13.25 -8.37
C ALA A 37 0.78 12.67 -7.29
N MET A 38 1.77 13.47 -6.83
CA MET A 38 2.68 13.09 -5.74
C MET A 38 3.43 11.76 -5.97
N GLY A 39 3.74 11.42 -7.22
CA GLY A 39 4.38 10.16 -7.59
C GLY A 39 5.74 9.91 -6.93
N HIS A 40 6.41 10.94 -6.42
CA HIS A 40 7.71 10.86 -5.75
C HIS A 40 7.61 10.60 -4.24
N THR A 41 6.40 10.64 -3.65
CA THR A 41 6.22 10.39 -2.21
C THR A 41 6.66 8.97 -1.87
N ARG A 42 7.53 8.87 -0.87
CA ARG A 42 8.04 7.59 -0.37
C ARG A 42 7.05 6.98 0.63
N LEU A 43 6.76 5.72 0.42
CA LEU A 43 5.84 4.91 1.21
C LEU A 43 6.54 3.60 1.56
N GLN A 44 6.18 3.02 2.69
CA GLN A 44 6.71 1.71 3.12
C GLN A 44 5.54 0.76 3.40
N PRO A 45 4.89 0.21 2.34
CA PRO A 45 3.64 -0.54 2.44
C PRO A 45 3.76 -1.73 3.38
N ILE A 46 2.78 -1.88 4.29
CA ILE A 46 2.70 -2.99 5.25
C ILE A 46 1.52 -3.90 4.93
N TYR A 47 1.72 -5.21 5.02
CA TYR A 47 0.66 -6.19 4.84
C TYR A 47 -0.32 -6.17 6.01
N VAL A 48 -1.62 -6.20 5.73
CA VAL A 48 -2.67 -6.20 6.76
C VAL A 48 -2.54 -7.36 7.75
N GLY A 49 -2.06 -8.52 7.31
CA GLY A 49 -1.81 -9.68 8.17
C GLY A 49 -0.73 -9.39 9.22
N ASP A 50 0.33 -8.66 8.86
CA ASP A 50 1.40 -8.29 9.80
C ASP A 50 0.89 -7.29 10.85
N VAL A 51 0.00 -6.37 10.46
CA VAL A 51 -0.70 -5.48 11.41
C VAL A 51 -1.53 -6.27 12.41
N VAL A 52 -2.29 -7.25 11.93
CA VAL A 52 -3.10 -8.13 12.80
C VAL A 52 -2.19 -8.94 13.74
N ASN A 53 -1.11 -9.51 13.23
CA ASN A 53 -0.14 -10.26 14.04
C ASN A 53 0.49 -9.38 15.14
N THR A 54 0.80 -8.12 14.81
CA THR A 54 1.29 -7.13 15.78
C THR A 54 0.30 -6.90 16.90
N ILE A 55 -0.97 -6.68 16.56
CA ILE A 55 -2.05 -6.46 17.55
C ILE A 55 -2.19 -7.68 18.48
N ILE A 56 -2.23 -8.88 17.89
CA ILE A 56 -2.36 -10.14 18.64
C ILE A 56 -1.18 -10.30 19.60
N LYS A 57 0.06 -10.09 19.10
CA LYS A 57 1.29 -10.26 19.92
C LYS A 57 1.33 -9.29 21.09
N ILE A 58 0.94 -8.04 20.90
CA ILE A 58 0.86 -7.03 21.97
C ILE A 58 -0.23 -7.39 23.01
N ILE A 59 -1.38 -7.89 22.57
CA ILE A 59 -2.46 -8.29 23.48
C ILE A 59 -2.03 -9.49 24.32
N GLN A 60 -1.44 -10.50 23.69
CA GLN A 60 -1.05 -11.76 24.36
C GLN A 60 0.16 -11.61 25.27
N ASN A 61 1.04 -10.66 24.99
CA ASN A 61 2.27 -10.47 25.75
C ASN A 61 2.36 -9.06 26.38
N PRO A 62 1.90 -8.89 27.62
CA PRO A 62 1.96 -7.60 28.31
C PRO A 62 3.37 -7.04 28.50
N GLN A 63 4.42 -7.87 28.42
CA GLN A 63 5.81 -7.45 28.61
C GLN A 63 6.35 -6.65 27.43
N VAL A 64 5.80 -6.86 26.19
CA VAL A 64 6.20 -6.12 25.01
C VAL A 64 5.38 -4.84 24.80
N ARG A 65 4.56 -4.44 25.76
CA ARG A 65 3.75 -3.22 25.64
C ARG A 65 4.61 -1.98 25.83
N GLN A 66 4.80 -1.27 24.74
CA GLN A 66 5.37 0.07 24.69
C GLN A 66 4.27 1.11 24.49
N GLU A 67 4.61 2.40 24.61
CA GLU A 67 3.64 3.46 24.37
C GLU A 67 3.25 3.57 22.89
N THR A 68 4.21 3.39 21.97
CA THR A 68 3.98 3.54 20.53
C THR A 68 4.83 2.56 19.72
N TYR A 69 4.22 1.97 18.69
CA TYR A 69 4.89 1.15 17.67
C TYR A 69 4.67 1.76 16.29
N ASP A 70 5.75 2.16 15.64
CA ASP A 70 5.74 2.47 14.21
C ASP A 70 6.03 1.19 13.43
N ILE A 71 5.08 0.76 12.60
CA ILE A 71 5.19 -0.49 11.87
C ILE A 71 5.08 -0.27 10.35
N ALA A 72 6.00 -0.87 9.62
CA ALA A 72 6.06 -0.73 8.16
C ALA A 72 6.54 -2.04 7.50
N GLY A 73 6.30 -2.17 6.22
CA GLY A 73 6.75 -3.31 5.43
C GLY A 73 8.26 -3.33 5.19
N PRO A 74 8.75 -4.29 4.39
CA PRO A 74 10.19 -4.48 4.21
C PRO A 74 10.83 -3.48 3.24
N GLU A 75 10.07 -2.84 2.37
CA GLU A 75 10.59 -2.05 1.26
C GLU A 75 10.03 -0.63 1.26
N ILE A 76 10.92 0.35 1.02
CA ILE A 76 10.54 1.74 0.79
C ILE A 76 10.41 1.94 -0.72
N LEU A 77 9.22 2.31 -1.17
CA LEU A 77 8.89 2.50 -2.57
C LEU A 77 8.26 3.88 -2.77
N THR A 78 8.51 4.49 -3.92
CA THR A 78 7.74 5.67 -4.33
C THR A 78 6.33 5.28 -4.75
N LEU A 79 5.39 6.19 -4.62
CA LEU A 79 4.02 5.96 -5.11
C LEU A 79 4.01 5.58 -6.60
N LYS A 80 4.91 6.16 -7.40
CA LYS A 80 5.08 5.83 -8.82
C LYS A 80 5.46 4.35 -8.99
N GLU A 81 6.47 3.88 -8.28
CA GLU A 81 6.93 2.47 -8.36
C GLU A 81 5.81 1.50 -7.98
N ILE A 82 5.04 1.82 -6.93
CA ILE A 82 3.88 1.01 -6.53
C ILE A 82 2.83 0.95 -7.65
N VAL A 83 2.50 2.10 -8.27
CA VAL A 83 1.49 2.16 -9.33
C VAL A 83 1.99 1.47 -10.61
N GLU A 84 3.28 1.61 -10.96
CA GLU A 84 3.90 0.88 -12.08
C GLU A 84 3.89 -0.64 -11.83
N TYR A 85 4.17 -1.07 -10.61
CA TYR A 85 4.08 -2.47 -10.20
C TYR A 85 2.67 -3.03 -10.37
N ILE A 86 1.63 -2.31 -9.92
CA ILE A 86 0.22 -2.68 -10.10
C ILE A 86 -0.13 -2.76 -11.59
N ALA A 87 0.30 -1.79 -12.40
CA ALA A 87 0.08 -1.78 -13.84
C ALA A 87 0.68 -3.01 -14.52
N LYS A 88 1.93 -3.35 -14.17
CA LYS A 88 2.65 -4.52 -14.69
C LYS A 88 1.94 -5.83 -14.33
N LEU A 89 1.54 -6.01 -13.07
CA LEU A 89 0.82 -7.21 -12.62
C LEU A 89 -0.52 -7.40 -13.32
N ALA A 90 -1.26 -6.31 -13.48
CA ALA A 90 -2.56 -6.31 -14.16
C ALA A 90 -2.46 -6.42 -15.69
N GLY A 91 -1.24 -6.32 -16.26
CA GLY A 91 -1.00 -6.36 -17.69
C GLY A 91 -1.43 -5.09 -18.44
N TYR A 92 -1.49 -3.95 -17.75
CA TYR A 92 -1.79 -2.65 -18.35
C TYR A 92 -0.52 -2.06 -19.00
N ARG A 93 -0.68 -1.50 -20.20
CA ARG A 93 0.41 -0.82 -20.95
C ARG A 93 0.41 0.70 -20.72
N THR A 94 -0.04 1.13 -19.55
CA THR A 94 -0.16 2.55 -19.21
C THR A 94 1.17 3.09 -18.71
N LYS A 95 1.63 4.21 -19.26
CA LYS A 95 2.84 4.92 -18.82
C LYS A 95 2.46 5.85 -17.67
N ILE A 96 3.11 5.71 -16.53
CA ILE A 96 2.85 6.55 -15.35
C ILE A 96 3.70 7.82 -15.44
N LEU A 97 3.03 8.97 -15.43
CA LEU A 97 3.68 10.29 -15.47
C LEU A 97 3.52 10.99 -14.11
N PRO A 98 4.57 11.06 -13.28
CA PRO A 98 4.47 11.76 -12.01
C PRO A 98 4.31 13.27 -12.25
N LEU A 99 3.32 13.88 -11.58
CA LEU A 99 3.07 15.32 -11.64
C LEU A 99 3.75 16.03 -10.47
N GLY A 100 4.34 17.20 -10.76
CA GLY A 100 4.84 18.10 -9.72
C GLY A 100 3.70 18.75 -8.90
N GLY A 101 4.06 19.38 -7.77
CA GLY A 101 3.10 19.86 -6.76
C GLY A 101 1.96 20.73 -7.30
N GLY A 102 2.23 21.67 -8.20
CA GLY A 102 1.21 22.56 -8.79
C GLY A 102 0.19 21.80 -9.66
N LEU A 103 0.66 20.94 -10.55
CA LEU A 103 -0.19 20.13 -11.42
C LEU A 103 -0.95 19.07 -10.63
N SER A 104 -0.36 18.54 -9.56
CA SER A 104 -1.03 17.59 -8.64
C SER A 104 -2.25 18.22 -7.95
N ALA A 105 -2.18 19.50 -7.60
CA ALA A 105 -3.31 20.22 -7.00
C ALA A 105 -4.46 20.42 -8.01
N ILE A 106 -4.13 20.73 -9.27
CA ILE A 106 -5.12 20.85 -10.34
C ILE A 106 -5.79 19.51 -10.61
N GLN A 107 -5.01 18.43 -10.71
CA GLN A 107 -5.53 17.09 -10.89
C GLN A 107 -6.50 16.69 -9.77
N ALA A 108 -6.13 16.91 -8.50
CA ALA A 108 -7.00 16.60 -7.37
C ALA A 108 -8.32 17.40 -7.39
N ASN A 109 -8.25 18.69 -7.81
CA ASN A 109 -9.44 19.53 -7.95
C ASN A 109 -10.38 19.04 -9.06
N ILE A 110 -9.87 18.52 -10.16
CA ILE A 110 -10.69 17.99 -11.25
C ILE A 110 -11.25 16.62 -10.86
N MET A 111 -10.40 15.73 -10.32
CA MET A 111 -10.80 14.35 -10.02
C MET A 111 -11.78 14.22 -8.84
N GLN A 112 -11.89 15.20 -7.96
CA GLN A 112 -12.91 15.18 -6.89
C GLN A 112 -14.36 15.26 -7.43
N TYR A 113 -14.55 15.75 -8.65
CA TYR A 113 -15.87 15.81 -9.31
C TYR A 113 -16.16 14.57 -10.16
N CYS A 114 -15.19 13.67 -10.36
CA CYS A 114 -15.43 12.43 -11.08
C CYS A 114 -16.25 11.45 -10.24
N PRO A 115 -17.15 10.66 -10.87
CA PRO A 115 -17.89 9.60 -10.20
C PRO A 115 -16.91 8.63 -9.47
N GLY A 116 -17.20 8.34 -8.20
CA GLY A 116 -16.33 7.51 -7.37
C GLY A 116 -15.19 8.25 -6.67
N LYS A 117 -15.02 9.57 -6.89
CA LYS A 117 -13.98 10.43 -6.27
C LYS A 117 -12.60 9.72 -6.20
N PRO A 118 -12.01 9.37 -7.33
CA PRO A 118 -10.80 8.52 -7.38
C PRO A 118 -9.60 9.14 -6.66
N PHE A 119 -9.58 10.47 -6.55
CA PHE A 119 -8.54 11.21 -5.86
C PHE A 119 -9.13 12.47 -5.20
N SER A 120 -9.06 12.57 -3.87
CA SER A 120 -9.59 13.71 -3.12
C SER A 120 -8.45 14.63 -2.64
N ARG A 121 -8.82 15.84 -2.22
CA ARG A 121 -7.88 16.78 -1.57
C ARG A 121 -7.25 16.19 -0.30
N ASP A 122 -7.99 15.34 0.42
CA ASP A 122 -7.49 14.69 1.63
C ASP A 122 -6.45 13.62 1.29
N ASN A 123 -6.66 12.85 0.22
CA ASN A 123 -5.65 11.91 -0.30
C ASN A 123 -4.36 12.66 -0.70
N LEU A 124 -4.49 13.84 -1.34
CA LEU A 124 -3.33 14.65 -1.69
C LEU A 124 -2.60 15.18 -0.44
N ARG A 125 -3.35 15.59 0.59
CA ARG A 125 -2.76 16.03 1.87
C ARG A 125 -2.02 14.89 2.57
N SER A 126 -2.61 13.71 2.60
CA SER A 126 -1.98 12.52 3.18
C SER A 126 -0.69 12.14 2.45
N LEU A 127 -0.65 12.27 1.12
CA LEU A 127 0.54 11.98 0.32
C LEU A 127 1.62 13.09 0.37
N LYS A 128 1.38 14.23 1.01
CA LYS A 128 2.43 15.25 1.25
C LYS A 128 3.43 14.81 2.32
N VAL A 129 3.02 13.89 3.18
CA VAL A 129 3.87 13.33 4.24
C VAL A 129 4.27 11.93 3.81
N GLU A 130 5.57 11.66 3.87
CA GLU A 130 6.10 10.32 3.63
C GLU A 130 5.59 9.37 4.72
N SER A 131 5.22 8.16 4.33
CA SER A 131 4.77 7.12 5.25
C SER A 131 5.80 6.01 5.30
N ILE A 132 6.93 6.33 5.94
CA ILE A 132 8.07 5.45 6.16
C ILE A 132 8.37 5.36 7.65
N CYS A 133 8.95 4.26 8.07
CA CYS A 133 9.48 4.11 9.43
C CYS A 133 10.88 4.73 9.45
N THR A 134 11.08 5.79 10.24
CA THR A 134 12.37 6.48 10.37
C THR A 134 13.22 5.90 11.47
N ASP A 135 12.58 5.32 12.47
CA ASP A 135 13.21 4.66 13.60
C ASP A 135 13.22 3.13 13.41
N GLU A 136 13.54 2.40 14.45
CA GLU A 136 13.49 0.94 14.42
C GLU A 136 12.04 0.46 14.18
N ASN A 137 11.88 -0.39 13.16
CA ASN A 137 10.56 -0.92 12.80
C ASN A 137 10.00 -1.79 13.94
N GLY A 138 8.84 -1.44 14.44
CA GLY A 138 8.16 -2.15 15.51
C GLY A 138 7.89 -3.63 15.22
N LEU A 139 7.85 -4.05 13.94
CA LEU A 139 7.77 -5.46 13.58
C LEU A 139 9.02 -6.22 14.03
N SER A 140 10.21 -5.62 13.84
CA SER A 140 11.48 -6.22 14.28
C SER A 140 11.55 -6.33 15.81
N GLN A 141 11.08 -5.30 16.52
CA GLN A 141 11.01 -5.33 18.00
C GLN A 141 10.07 -6.43 18.52
N LEU A 142 9.12 -6.83 17.71
CA LEU A 142 8.17 -7.88 18.02
C LEU A 142 8.52 -9.23 17.37
N ASP A 143 9.70 -9.43 16.81
CA ASP A 143 10.09 -10.63 16.07
C ASP A 143 9.05 -11.05 15.02
N ILE A 144 8.52 -10.09 14.27
CA ILE A 144 7.59 -10.31 13.17
C ILE A 144 8.36 -10.02 11.87
N ILE A 145 8.44 -11.01 11.00
CA ILE A 145 9.07 -10.85 9.68
C ILE A 145 8.08 -10.13 8.77
N PRO A 146 8.40 -8.93 8.25
CA PRO A 146 7.50 -8.18 7.40
C PRO A 146 7.28 -8.87 6.05
N THR A 147 6.03 -8.93 5.62
CA THR A 147 5.61 -9.56 4.36
C THR A 147 5.73 -8.58 3.19
N SER A 148 6.41 -8.98 2.11
CA SER A 148 6.57 -8.15 0.91
C SER A 148 5.30 -8.04 0.07
N MET A 149 5.19 -6.97 -0.73
CA MET A 149 4.11 -6.82 -1.71
C MET A 149 4.11 -7.96 -2.74
N ASP A 150 5.29 -8.41 -3.15
CA ASP A 150 5.45 -9.49 -4.14
C ASP A 150 4.86 -10.82 -3.70
N SER A 151 4.80 -11.08 -2.39
CA SER A 151 4.23 -12.32 -1.85
C SER A 151 2.70 -12.34 -1.87
N ILE A 152 2.05 -11.19 -1.81
CA ILE A 152 0.60 -11.08 -1.57
C ILE A 152 -0.16 -10.50 -2.77
N VAL A 153 0.33 -9.39 -3.33
CA VAL A 153 -0.40 -8.61 -4.35
C VAL A 153 -0.69 -9.41 -5.63
N PRO A 154 0.23 -10.25 -6.14
CA PRO A 154 -0.06 -11.08 -7.31
C PRO A 154 -1.26 -12.02 -7.12
N GLY A 155 -1.50 -12.45 -5.88
CA GLY A 155 -2.60 -13.37 -5.56
C GLY A 155 -4.00 -12.80 -5.84
N TYR A 156 -4.16 -11.48 -5.89
CA TYR A 156 -5.46 -10.85 -6.10
C TYR A 156 -5.51 -9.84 -7.24
N LEU A 157 -4.38 -9.25 -7.66
CA LEU A 157 -4.33 -8.27 -8.76
C LEU A 157 -3.82 -8.83 -10.08
N ALA A 158 -3.02 -9.90 -10.07
CA ALA A 158 -2.49 -10.45 -11.31
C ALA A 158 -3.65 -10.87 -12.23
N LYS A 159 -3.57 -10.46 -13.50
CA LYS A 159 -4.48 -10.94 -14.53
C LYS A 159 -4.45 -12.46 -14.49
N LYS A 160 -5.59 -13.12 -14.29
CA LYS A 160 -5.73 -14.58 -14.28
C LYS A 160 -5.16 -15.17 -15.58
N SER A 161 -3.85 -15.36 -15.65
CA SER A 161 -3.26 -16.16 -16.68
C SER A 161 -3.48 -17.61 -16.26
N SER A 162 -3.81 -18.48 -17.22
CA SER A 162 -3.99 -19.92 -17.01
C SER A 162 -2.79 -20.59 -16.29
N ARG A 163 -1.59 -19.99 -16.36
CA ARG A 163 -0.41 -20.42 -15.61
C ARG A 163 -0.51 -20.20 -14.09
N PHE A 164 -1.16 -19.11 -13.62
CA PHE A 164 -1.29 -18.84 -12.19
C PHE A 164 -2.29 -19.81 -11.51
N ALA A 165 -3.33 -20.22 -12.24
CA ALA A 165 -4.24 -21.27 -11.77
C ALA A 165 -3.50 -22.60 -11.55
N TYR A 166 -2.51 -22.91 -12.41
CA TYR A 166 -1.75 -24.16 -12.33
C TYR A 166 -0.83 -24.22 -11.10
N TYR A 167 -0.18 -23.13 -10.71
CA TYR A 167 0.66 -23.08 -9.51
C TYR A 167 -0.14 -23.26 -8.22
N LYS A 168 -1.36 -22.73 -8.15
CA LYS A 168 -2.25 -22.88 -6.99
C LYS A 168 -2.73 -24.32 -6.75
N PHE A 169 -2.70 -25.18 -7.78
CA PHE A 169 -3.01 -26.60 -7.66
C PHE A 169 -1.79 -27.43 -7.22
N ARG A 170 -0.57 -26.97 -7.51
CA ARG A 170 0.66 -27.71 -7.18
C ARG A 170 1.07 -27.58 -5.72
N ASP A 171 0.71 -26.49 -5.04
CA ASP A 171 1.01 -26.26 -3.62
C ASP A 171 -0.02 -26.91 -2.66
N ARG A 172 -0.92 -27.78 -3.19
CA ARG A 172 -1.91 -28.53 -2.41
C ARG A 172 -1.61 -30.02 -2.31
N THR A 173 -0.47 -30.46 -2.77
CA THR A 173 0.10 -31.79 -2.55
C THR A 173 1.37 -31.64 -1.75
#